data_911a337b5b69315b4c49f358c6b21fd9
#
_entry.id   911a337b5b69315b4c49f358c6b21fd9
#
_cell.length_a   1.000
_cell.length_b   1.000
_cell.length_c   1.000
_cell.angle_alpha   90.00
_cell.angle_beta   90.00
_cell.angle_gamma   90.00
#
_symmetry.space_group_name_H-M   'P 1'
#
loop_
_entity.id
_entity.type
_entity.pdbx_description
1 polymer ?
#
loop_
_entity_poly.entity_id
_entity_poly.type
_entity_poly.pdbx_seq_one_letter_code
_entity_poly.pdbx_strand_id
1 'polypeptide(L)'
;VGITTTVDTTIEGLQLTGGTYTFENVNTSVKTDITYPAQSIELADGLYNVTFIGKGTYSQNGTPVEVDVQGVQQNVAVSGGSYKLELKVHVLNTGDPDFVIAEIFIPGTYNEAGKQYNGDQYIRIYNNSDKVLYADGLIFMESQFQTTQKYQSVDPDIMDEAIAVGSVVAVPGSGTDYPVQPGESFILCDNAINHKEANPNSIDLSKANFEWY
;
A
#
# COMPACT_ATOMS: atom_id res chain seq x y z
N VAL A 1 -23.96 -9.67 15.10
CA VAL A 1 -22.86 -10.17 14.26
C VAL A 1 -21.90 -10.96 15.11
N GLY A 2 -21.69 -12.24 14.80
CA GLY A 2 -20.60 -13.05 15.37
C GLY A 2 -19.27 -12.66 14.69
N ILE A 3 -18.19 -12.57 15.44
CA ILE A 3 -16.87 -12.19 14.94
C ILE A 3 -15.92 -13.36 15.12
N THR A 4 -15.30 -13.80 14.04
CA THR A 4 -14.17 -14.73 14.07
C THR A 4 -12.98 -14.06 13.39
N THR A 5 -11.86 -13.95 14.12
CA THR A 5 -10.63 -13.41 13.61
C THR A 5 -9.65 -14.53 13.30
N THR A 6 -9.14 -14.57 12.09
CA THR A 6 -8.09 -15.49 11.67
C THR A 6 -6.83 -14.70 11.35
N VAL A 7 -5.69 -15.18 11.81
CA VAL A 7 -4.39 -14.57 11.51
C VAL A 7 -3.84 -15.15 10.22
N ASP A 8 -3.26 -14.32 9.38
CA ASP A 8 -2.54 -14.80 8.20
C ASP A 8 -1.33 -15.62 8.64
N THR A 9 -1.19 -16.81 8.07
CA THR A 9 -0.16 -17.80 8.45
C THR A 9 1.22 -17.51 7.85
N THR A 10 1.44 -16.36 7.23
CA THR A 10 2.76 -15.96 6.72
C THR A 10 3.80 -15.81 7.83
N ILE A 11 3.37 -15.56 9.08
CA ILE A 11 4.25 -15.56 10.26
C ILE A 11 3.79 -16.66 11.20
N GLU A 12 4.61 -17.70 11.34
CA GLU A 12 4.32 -18.84 12.20
C GLU A 12 4.24 -18.40 13.67
N GLY A 13 3.18 -18.82 14.34
CA GLY A 13 2.99 -18.58 15.77
C GLY A 13 2.56 -17.16 16.15
N LEU A 14 2.13 -16.32 15.18
CA LEU A 14 1.58 -15.00 15.47
C LEU A 14 0.29 -15.10 16.29
N GLN A 15 0.25 -14.40 17.41
CA GLN A 15 -0.91 -14.29 18.30
C GLN A 15 -1.31 -12.83 18.48
N LEU A 16 -2.60 -12.52 18.35
CA LEU A 16 -3.13 -11.18 18.61
C LEU A 16 -3.10 -10.88 20.11
N THR A 17 -2.60 -9.72 20.49
CA THR A 17 -2.49 -9.27 21.88
C THR A 17 -3.48 -8.17 22.23
N GLY A 18 -4.01 -7.45 21.24
CA GLY A 18 -4.99 -6.38 21.42
C GLY A 18 -5.40 -5.76 20.09
N GLY A 19 -6.42 -4.89 20.13
CA GLY A 19 -6.86 -4.16 18.94
C GLY A 19 -8.31 -3.70 19.03
N THR A 20 -8.76 -3.05 17.96
CA THR A 20 -10.11 -2.51 17.83
C THR A 20 -10.68 -2.86 16.46
N TYR A 21 -11.90 -3.38 16.45
CA TYR A 21 -12.73 -3.48 15.25
C TYR A 21 -13.54 -2.21 15.12
N THR A 22 -13.50 -1.60 13.94
CA THR A 22 -14.34 -0.48 13.54
C THR A 22 -15.30 -0.95 12.44
N PHE A 23 -16.59 -0.84 12.69
CA PHE A 23 -17.66 -1.11 11.75
C PHE A 23 -18.21 0.23 11.26
N GLU A 24 -17.92 0.61 10.03
CA GLU A 24 -18.43 1.83 9.42
C GLU A 24 -19.58 1.51 8.47
N ASN A 25 -20.77 2.04 8.77
CA ASN A 25 -21.92 1.89 7.87
C ASN A 25 -21.68 2.71 6.60
N VAL A 26 -21.70 2.04 5.44
CA VAL A 26 -21.38 2.64 4.14
C VAL A 26 -22.32 3.79 3.77
N ASN A 27 -23.60 3.70 4.16
CA ASN A 27 -24.62 4.68 3.79
C ASN A 27 -24.67 5.89 4.72
N THR A 28 -24.37 5.69 6.00
CA THR A 28 -24.53 6.73 7.02
C THR A 28 -23.21 7.25 7.57
N SER A 29 -22.09 6.58 7.25
CA SER A 29 -20.74 6.83 7.81
C SER A 29 -20.68 6.74 9.34
N VAL A 30 -21.68 6.15 9.98
CA VAL A 30 -21.68 5.91 11.42
C VAL A 30 -20.71 4.79 11.74
N LYS A 31 -19.82 5.03 12.69
CA LYS A 31 -18.83 4.06 13.18
C LYS A 31 -19.23 3.47 14.50
N THR A 32 -19.01 2.16 14.64
CA THR A 32 -19.18 1.44 15.89
C THR A 32 -17.92 0.64 16.16
N ASP A 33 -17.30 0.90 17.31
CA ASP A 33 -16.04 0.26 17.70
C ASP A 33 -16.27 -0.80 18.76
N ILE A 34 -15.49 -1.89 18.69
CA ILE A 34 -15.42 -2.92 19.72
C ILE A 34 -13.99 -3.40 19.92
N THR A 35 -13.57 -3.53 21.17
CA THR A 35 -12.22 -3.93 21.54
C THR A 35 -12.03 -5.45 21.44
N TYR A 36 -10.92 -5.88 20.89
CA TYR A 36 -10.49 -7.28 20.90
C TYR A 36 -10.04 -7.72 22.31
N PRO A 37 -10.36 -8.94 22.76
CA PRO A 37 -11.12 -9.97 22.04
C PRO A 37 -12.62 -9.71 22.11
N ALA A 38 -13.30 -9.83 20.97
CA ALA A 38 -14.73 -9.73 20.88
C ALA A 38 -15.31 -10.93 20.11
N GLN A 39 -16.40 -11.50 20.60
CA GLN A 39 -17.07 -12.64 19.97
C GLN A 39 -18.29 -12.21 19.16
N SER A 40 -18.88 -11.07 19.48
CA SER A 40 -20.04 -10.55 18.78
C SER A 40 -20.23 -9.05 19.00
N ILE A 41 -20.97 -8.43 18.10
CA ILE A 41 -21.43 -7.04 18.17
C ILE A 41 -22.87 -6.94 17.67
N GLU A 42 -23.67 -6.07 18.28
CA GLU A 42 -25.01 -5.73 17.78
C GLU A 42 -24.92 -4.58 16.78
N LEU A 43 -25.39 -4.79 15.57
CA LEU A 43 -25.42 -3.81 14.50
C LEU A 43 -26.82 -3.81 13.87
N ALA A 44 -27.26 -2.63 13.41
CA ALA A 44 -28.44 -2.54 12.56
C ALA A 44 -28.21 -3.21 11.20
N ASP A 45 -29.28 -3.62 10.54
CA ASP A 45 -29.16 -4.11 9.16
C ASP A 45 -28.56 -3.03 8.26
N GLY A 46 -27.63 -3.41 7.40
CA GLY A 46 -26.93 -2.46 6.55
C GLY A 46 -25.68 -3.03 5.89
N LEU A 47 -25.01 -2.17 5.12
CA LEU A 47 -23.73 -2.46 4.48
C LEU A 47 -22.62 -1.80 5.28
N TYR A 48 -21.58 -2.55 5.62
CA TYR A 48 -20.49 -2.09 6.48
C TYR A 48 -19.11 -2.31 5.85
N ASN A 49 -18.23 -1.35 6.05
CA ASN A 49 -16.79 -1.56 5.93
C ASN A 49 -16.26 -1.89 7.33
N VAL A 50 -15.53 -2.99 7.43
CA VAL A 50 -14.99 -3.48 8.71
C VAL A 50 -13.48 -3.38 8.66
N THR A 51 -12.90 -2.72 9.65
CA THR A 51 -11.46 -2.61 9.84
C THR A 51 -11.08 -3.13 11.22
N PHE A 52 -10.03 -3.89 11.31
CA PHE A 52 -9.35 -4.23 12.55
C PHE A 52 -7.96 -3.63 12.54
N ILE A 53 -7.60 -2.91 13.59
CA ILE A 53 -6.25 -2.41 13.84
C ILE A 53 -5.84 -2.86 15.23
N GLY A 54 -4.66 -3.46 15.35
CA GLY A 54 -4.22 -4.02 16.62
C GLY A 54 -2.76 -4.39 16.63
N LYS A 55 -2.42 -5.17 17.65
CA LYS A 55 -1.08 -5.70 17.88
C LYS A 55 -1.09 -7.21 18.01
N GLY A 56 0.03 -7.80 17.64
CA GLY A 56 0.29 -9.22 17.82
C GLY A 56 1.73 -9.45 18.27
N THR A 57 2.00 -10.68 18.71
CA THR A 57 3.36 -11.12 19.04
C THR A 57 3.64 -12.47 18.40
N TYR A 58 4.89 -12.67 18.00
CA TYR A 58 5.39 -13.98 17.55
C TYR A 58 6.80 -14.20 18.09
N SER A 59 7.30 -15.43 18.01
CA SER A 59 8.67 -15.75 18.44
C SER A 59 9.62 -15.73 17.26
N GLN A 60 10.65 -14.90 17.30
CA GLN A 60 11.75 -14.91 16.34
C GLN A 60 13.02 -15.36 17.06
N ASN A 61 13.54 -16.53 16.70
CA ASN A 61 14.73 -17.14 17.35
C ASN A 61 14.63 -17.20 18.89
N GLY A 62 13.43 -17.49 19.41
CA GLY A 62 13.19 -17.57 20.85
C GLY A 62 12.93 -16.22 21.54
N THR A 63 12.98 -15.10 20.80
CA THR A 63 12.68 -13.76 21.33
C THR A 63 11.30 -13.34 20.91
N PRO A 64 10.43 -12.83 21.82
CA PRO A 64 9.14 -12.24 21.46
C PRO A 64 9.33 -10.99 20.63
N VAL A 65 8.65 -10.89 19.50
CA VAL A 65 8.59 -9.71 18.63
C VAL A 65 7.16 -9.21 18.57
N GLU A 66 6.94 -7.95 18.91
CA GLU A 66 5.66 -7.28 18.77
C GLU A 66 5.52 -6.71 17.36
N VAL A 67 4.32 -6.82 16.79
CA VAL A 67 4.00 -6.33 15.46
C VAL A 67 2.63 -5.66 15.45
N ASP A 68 2.49 -4.66 14.58
CA ASP A 68 1.20 -4.10 14.26
C ASP A 68 0.48 -4.98 13.24
N VAL A 69 -0.84 -5.09 13.38
CA VAL A 69 -1.67 -5.93 12.52
C VAL A 69 -2.90 -5.20 12.04
N GLN A 70 -3.35 -5.50 10.84
CA GLN A 70 -4.56 -4.95 10.25
C GLN A 70 -5.37 -6.03 9.53
N GLY A 71 -6.69 -5.90 9.62
CA GLY A 71 -7.63 -6.65 8.78
C GLY A 71 -8.66 -5.68 8.19
N VAL A 72 -9.04 -5.88 6.93
CA VAL A 72 -10.06 -5.07 6.27
C VAL A 72 -10.98 -5.97 5.49
N GLN A 73 -12.29 -5.74 5.64
CA GLN A 73 -13.31 -6.35 4.80
C GLN A 73 -14.36 -5.30 4.43
N GLN A 74 -14.48 -5.04 3.15
CA GLN A 74 -15.41 -4.05 2.62
C GLN A 74 -16.75 -4.68 2.22
N ASN A 75 -17.80 -3.86 2.22
CA ASN A 75 -19.12 -4.22 1.73
C ASN A 75 -19.73 -5.45 2.43
N VAL A 76 -19.52 -5.57 3.74
CA VAL A 76 -20.14 -6.62 4.57
C VAL A 76 -21.62 -6.33 4.72
N ALA A 77 -22.48 -7.16 4.13
CA ALA A 77 -23.94 -7.03 4.24
C ALA A 77 -24.42 -7.70 5.53
N VAL A 78 -24.89 -6.90 6.48
CA VAL A 78 -25.52 -7.35 7.73
C VAL A 78 -27.04 -7.32 7.55
N SER A 79 -27.70 -8.47 7.70
CA SER A 79 -29.16 -8.57 7.61
C SER A 79 -29.68 -9.80 8.34
N GLY A 80 -30.93 -9.73 8.85
CA GLY A 80 -31.66 -10.90 9.34
C GLY A 80 -31.21 -11.46 10.69
N GLY A 81 -30.59 -10.69 11.56
CA GLY A 81 -30.42 -11.01 12.97
C GLY A 81 -29.17 -11.82 13.34
N SER A 82 -28.52 -12.55 12.44
CA SER A 82 -27.23 -13.21 12.75
C SER A 82 -26.35 -13.31 11.50
N TYR A 83 -25.21 -12.66 11.54
CA TYR A 83 -24.17 -12.74 10.53
C TYR A 83 -22.86 -13.19 11.20
N LYS A 84 -22.07 -13.99 10.51
CA LYS A 84 -20.75 -14.41 10.98
C LYS A 84 -19.69 -13.72 10.13
N LEU A 85 -18.96 -12.80 10.74
CA LEU A 85 -17.80 -12.15 10.13
C LEU A 85 -16.56 -13.03 10.34
N GLU A 86 -15.91 -13.38 9.24
CA GLU A 86 -14.58 -14.01 9.26
C GLU A 86 -13.59 -12.98 8.73
N LEU A 87 -12.84 -12.34 9.63
CA LEU A 87 -11.87 -11.30 9.29
C LEU A 87 -10.47 -11.86 9.30
N LYS A 88 -9.80 -11.81 8.16
CA LYS A 88 -8.40 -12.18 8.03
C LYS A 88 -7.51 -10.98 8.38
N VAL A 89 -6.55 -11.19 9.29
CA VAL A 89 -5.64 -10.18 9.78
C VAL A 89 -4.23 -10.45 9.27
N HIS A 90 -3.60 -9.42 8.75
CA HIS A 90 -2.23 -9.45 8.23
C HIS A 90 -1.33 -8.59 9.11
N VAL A 91 -0.06 -8.94 9.18
CA VAL A 91 0.93 -8.08 9.82
C VAL A 91 1.13 -6.84 8.96
N LEU A 92 0.98 -5.67 9.60
CA LEU A 92 1.43 -4.42 9.05
C LEU A 92 2.94 -4.35 9.24
N ASN A 93 3.65 -4.30 8.18
CA ASN A 93 5.10 -4.19 8.07
C ASN A 93 5.90 -4.37 9.38
N THR A 94 6.65 -5.47 9.48
CA THR A 94 7.50 -5.78 10.63
C THR A 94 8.87 -5.10 10.57
N GLY A 95 9.12 -4.31 9.53
CA GLY A 95 10.34 -3.53 9.36
C GLY A 95 10.23 -2.13 9.99
N ASP A 96 11.35 -1.55 10.30
CA ASP A 96 11.44 -0.12 10.55
C ASP A 96 10.70 0.66 9.45
N PRO A 97 10.05 1.80 9.77
CA PRO A 97 9.52 2.70 8.74
C PRO A 97 10.59 2.94 7.68
N ASP A 98 10.22 2.78 6.43
CA ASP A 98 11.15 2.80 5.33
C ASP A 98 10.66 3.78 4.26
N PHE A 99 11.12 3.66 3.04
CA PHE A 99 10.58 4.43 1.94
C PHE A 99 9.12 4.07 1.67
N VAL A 100 8.31 5.10 1.41
CA VAL A 100 6.93 4.95 0.96
C VAL A 100 6.71 5.71 -0.34
N ILE A 101 5.82 5.21 -1.17
CA ILE A 101 5.36 5.94 -2.36
C ILE A 101 4.39 7.02 -1.88
N ALA A 102 4.83 8.28 -1.93
CA ALA A 102 4.02 9.42 -1.51
C ALA A 102 3.11 9.93 -2.61
N GLU A 103 3.52 9.80 -3.87
CA GLU A 103 2.77 10.31 -5.01
C GLU A 103 3.11 9.52 -6.29
N ILE A 104 2.09 9.25 -7.10
CA ILE A 104 2.23 8.67 -8.44
C ILE A 104 1.45 9.56 -9.41
N PHE A 105 2.12 10.10 -10.41
CA PHE A 105 1.51 10.89 -11.46
C PHE A 105 1.86 10.29 -12.83
N ILE A 106 1.03 9.38 -13.30
CA ILE A 106 1.21 8.66 -14.57
C ILE A 106 0.27 9.17 -15.68
N PRO A 107 -0.93 9.74 -15.37
CA PRO A 107 -1.86 10.15 -16.43
C PRO A 107 -1.33 11.25 -17.36
N GLY A 108 -0.39 12.08 -16.89
CA GLY A 108 0.03 13.28 -17.57
C GLY A 108 -0.99 14.42 -17.47
N THR A 109 -0.59 15.62 -17.89
CA THR A 109 -1.47 16.78 -17.94
C THR A 109 -2.16 16.94 -19.30
N TYR A 110 -3.23 17.74 -19.34
CA TYR A 110 -3.85 18.16 -20.60
C TYR A 110 -3.37 19.57 -20.95
N ASN A 111 -2.98 19.78 -22.22
CA ASN A 111 -2.65 21.09 -22.73
C ASN A 111 -3.93 21.92 -23.02
N GLU A 112 -3.77 23.20 -23.39
CA GLU A 112 -4.87 24.11 -23.67
C GLU A 112 -5.79 23.64 -24.82
N ALA A 113 -5.26 22.82 -25.72
CA ALA A 113 -6.03 22.20 -26.80
C ALA A 113 -6.77 20.91 -26.39
N GLY A 114 -6.72 20.54 -25.10
CA GLY A 114 -7.32 19.31 -24.57
C GLY A 114 -6.58 18.03 -24.97
N LYS A 115 -5.36 18.13 -25.48
CA LYS A 115 -4.53 16.98 -25.81
C LYS A 115 -3.69 16.59 -24.60
N GLN A 116 -3.65 15.29 -24.31
CA GLN A 116 -2.83 14.74 -23.23
C GLN A 116 -1.33 14.94 -23.51
N TYR A 117 -0.61 15.37 -22.48
CA TYR A 117 0.83 15.53 -22.45
C TYR A 117 1.39 14.54 -21.43
N ASN A 118 2.21 13.59 -21.87
CA ASN A 118 2.64 12.45 -21.06
C ASN A 118 4.10 12.56 -20.58
N GLY A 119 4.86 13.57 -21.00
CA GLY A 119 6.27 13.72 -20.63
C GLY A 119 6.51 14.08 -19.15
N ASP A 120 5.46 14.50 -18.44
CA ASP A 120 5.50 14.95 -17.04
C ASP A 120 5.12 13.89 -16.02
N GLN A 121 5.33 12.62 -16.37
CA GLN A 121 5.08 11.50 -15.47
C GLN A 121 6.17 11.39 -14.40
N TYR A 122 5.77 11.10 -13.16
CA TYR A 122 6.71 10.93 -12.06
C TYR A 122 6.16 10.08 -10.92
N ILE A 123 7.08 9.60 -10.09
CA ILE A 123 6.82 8.97 -8.80
C ILE A 123 7.63 9.73 -7.75
N ARG A 124 6.98 10.08 -6.62
CA ARG A 124 7.64 10.65 -5.46
C ARG A 124 7.75 9.60 -4.36
N ILE A 125 8.97 9.40 -3.89
CA ILE A 125 9.29 8.48 -2.80
C ILE A 125 9.69 9.31 -1.58
N TYR A 126 9.13 8.98 -0.43
CA TYR A 126 9.32 9.70 0.82
C TYR A 126 9.99 8.81 1.86
N ASN A 127 10.97 9.35 2.57
CA ASN A 127 11.55 8.69 3.73
C ASN A 127 10.63 8.90 4.95
N ASN A 128 9.87 7.85 5.28
CA ASN A 128 8.93 7.84 6.40
C ASN A 128 9.56 7.31 7.70
N SER A 129 10.88 7.23 7.75
CA SER A 129 11.63 6.80 8.92
C SER A 129 12.22 7.99 9.70
N ASP A 130 12.77 7.72 10.86
CA ASP A 130 13.50 8.67 11.72
C ASP A 130 15.02 8.66 11.47
N LYS A 131 15.49 7.91 10.47
CA LYS A 131 16.89 7.74 10.10
C LYS A 131 17.14 8.09 8.62
N VAL A 132 18.40 8.37 8.28
CA VAL A 132 18.82 8.51 6.90
C VAL A 132 18.66 7.17 6.18
N LEU A 133 17.93 7.17 5.08
CA LEU A 133 17.86 6.06 4.15
C LEU A 133 18.63 6.39 2.88
N TYR A 134 19.01 5.37 2.13
CA TYR A 134 19.74 5.55 0.87
C TYR A 134 18.89 5.00 -0.28
N ALA A 135 18.71 5.82 -1.31
CA ALA A 135 17.94 5.42 -2.48
C ALA A 135 18.68 4.41 -3.37
N ASP A 136 19.97 4.24 -3.15
CA ASP A 136 20.85 3.31 -3.88
C ASP A 136 20.26 1.90 -3.95
N GLY A 137 20.20 1.34 -5.16
CA GLY A 137 19.74 -0.02 -5.38
C GLY A 137 18.22 -0.22 -5.24
N LEU A 138 17.42 0.82 -4.98
CA LEU A 138 15.97 0.72 -5.07
C LEU A 138 15.55 0.35 -6.49
N ILE A 139 14.63 -0.60 -6.59
CA ILE A 139 14.14 -1.11 -7.87
C ILE A 139 12.68 -0.72 -8.04
N PHE A 140 12.36 -0.13 -9.18
CA PHE A 140 11.00 0.18 -9.60
C PHE A 140 10.62 -0.77 -10.74
N MET A 141 9.50 -1.45 -10.57
CA MET A 141 9.00 -2.41 -11.54
C MET A 141 7.58 -2.06 -11.91
N GLU A 142 7.31 -2.02 -13.21
CA GLU A 142 5.96 -1.87 -13.73
C GLU A 142 5.37 -3.24 -14.07
N SER A 143 4.18 -3.52 -13.57
CA SER A 143 3.47 -4.74 -13.96
C SER A 143 3.10 -4.69 -15.44
N GLN A 144 3.36 -5.77 -16.16
CA GLN A 144 2.93 -5.93 -17.54
C GLN A 144 1.39 -6.05 -17.66
N PHE A 145 0.71 -6.34 -16.57
CA PHE A 145 -0.70 -6.66 -16.55
C PHE A 145 -1.57 -5.50 -16.11
N GLN A 146 -2.67 -5.31 -16.84
CA GLN A 146 -3.72 -4.39 -16.44
C GLN A 146 -4.66 -5.09 -15.47
N THR A 147 -5.01 -4.42 -14.36
CA THR A 147 -5.91 -4.96 -13.33
C THR A 147 -7.35 -5.20 -13.82
N THR A 148 -7.70 -4.64 -14.98
CA THR A 148 -9.02 -4.77 -15.61
C THR A 148 -9.17 -6.05 -16.45
N GLN A 149 -8.11 -6.80 -16.66
CA GLN A 149 -8.08 -7.98 -17.52
C GLN A 149 -7.54 -9.19 -16.76
N LYS A 150 -8.04 -10.37 -17.11
CA LYS A 150 -7.45 -11.63 -16.65
C LYS A 150 -6.42 -12.08 -17.67
N TYR A 151 -5.20 -12.25 -17.20
CA TYR A 151 -4.09 -12.77 -18.01
C TYR A 151 -3.75 -14.20 -17.59
N GLN A 152 -3.29 -14.96 -18.57
CA GLN A 152 -2.58 -16.21 -18.36
C GLN A 152 -1.28 -16.09 -19.15
N SER A 153 -0.18 -15.90 -18.46
CA SER A 153 1.08 -15.50 -19.09
C SER A 153 1.99 -16.66 -19.42
N VAL A 154 1.82 -17.77 -18.76
CA VAL A 154 2.65 -18.98 -18.91
C VAL A 154 1.81 -20.24 -18.79
N ASP A 155 2.28 -21.33 -19.35
CA ASP A 155 1.70 -22.66 -19.18
C ASP A 155 2.83 -23.61 -18.72
N PRO A 156 2.81 -24.12 -17.47
CA PRO A 156 1.74 -23.94 -16.48
C PRO A 156 1.69 -22.52 -15.88
N ASP A 157 0.51 -22.14 -15.36
CA ASP A 157 0.32 -20.86 -14.65
C ASP A 157 1.10 -20.88 -13.32
N ILE A 158 2.03 -19.95 -13.16
CA ILE A 158 2.88 -19.77 -11.97
C ILE A 158 2.69 -18.40 -11.31
N MET A 159 1.56 -17.76 -11.52
CA MET A 159 1.30 -16.38 -11.05
C MET A 159 1.27 -16.23 -9.53
N ASP A 160 1.09 -17.30 -8.79
CA ASP A 160 1.20 -17.34 -7.32
C ASP A 160 2.65 -17.49 -6.82
N GLU A 161 3.59 -17.84 -7.70
CA GLU A 161 5.02 -18.00 -7.38
C GLU A 161 5.87 -16.88 -8.01
N ALA A 162 5.39 -16.23 -9.08
CA ALA A 162 6.14 -15.27 -9.87
C ALA A 162 5.27 -14.11 -10.36
N ILE A 163 5.87 -12.94 -10.54
CA ILE A 163 5.25 -11.76 -11.16
C ILE A 163 5.93 -11.45 -12.49
N ALA A 164 5.12 -11.19 -13.53
CA ALA A 164 5.64 -10.68 -14.79
C ALA A 164 5.71 -9.14 -14.76
N VAL A 165 6.86 -8.61 -15.12
CA VAL A 165 7.12 -7.17 -15.19
C VAL A 165 7.46 -6.74 -16.60
N GLY A 166 6.94 -5.59 -17.03
CA GLY A 166 7.17 -5.01 -18.34
C GLY A 166 8.43 -4.17 -18.39
N SER A 167 8.75 -3.47 -17.30
CA SER A 167 9.96 -2.68 -17.16
C SER A 167 10.54 -2.80 -15.77
N VAL A 168 11.86 -2.64 -15.67
CA VAL A 168 12.60 -2.64 -14.42
C VAL A 168 13.63 -1.53 -14.50
N VAL A 169 13.57 -0.56 -13.58
CA VAL A 169 14.58 0.47 -13.43
C VAL A 169 15.14 0.44 -12.01
N ALA A 170 16.42 0.69 -11.87
CA ALA A 170 17.11 0.69 -10.58
C ALA A 170 17.80 2.02 -10.36
N VAL A 171 17.71 2.56 -9.16
CA VAL A 171 18.54 3.70 -8.74
C VAL A 171 20.00 3.24 -8.71
N PRO A 172 20.90 3.93 -9.42
CA PRO A 172 22.31 3.59 -9.39
C PRO A 172 22.92 3.85 -8.00
N GLY A 173 24.14 3.47 -7.78
CA GLY A 173 24.90 3.79 -6.57
C GLY A 173 25.59 2.59 -5.97
N SER A 174 26.41 2.88 -4.95
CA SER A 174 27.26 1.91 -4.24
C SER A 174 26.72 1.53 -2.84
N GLY A 175 25.53 2.05 -2.49
CA GLY A 175 24.84 1.81 -1.21
C GLY A 175 24.78 3.04 -0.29
N THR A 176 25.49 4.13 -0.61
CA THR A 176 25.51 5.35 0.21
C THR A 176 25.63 6.64 -0.59
N ASP A 177 25.40 6.58 -1.90
CA ASP A 177 25.62 7.74 -2.79
C ASP A 177 24.43 8.70 -2.80
N TYR A 178 23.21 8.20 -2.52
CA TYR A 178 21.97 8.98 -2.56
C TYR A 178 21.24 8.98 -1.21
N PRO A 179 21.77 9.71 -0.18
CA PRO A 179 21.11 9.81 1.12
C PRO A 179 19.82 10.63 1.03
N VAL A 180 18.77 10.14 1.69
CA VAL A 180 17.48 10.82 1.85
C VAL A 180 17.24 11.00 3.34
N GLN A 181 17.17 12.25 3.81
CA GLN A 181 16.99 12.54 5.23
C GLN A 181 15.58 12.16 5.71
N PRO A 182 15.37 11.95 7.02
CA PRO A 182 14.05 11.80 7.60
C PRO A 182 13.10 12.92 7.15
N GLY A 183 11.94 12.55 6.64
CA GLY A 183 10.95 13.52 6.16
C GLY A 183 11.23 14.14 4.79
N GLU A 184 12.31 13.77 4.13
CA GLU A 184 12.60 14.19 2.76
C GLU A 184 12.04 13.22 1.71
N SER A 185 11.97 13.70 0.49
CA SER A 185 11.53 12.92 -0.68
C SER A 185 12.52 13.03 -1.81
N PHE A 186 12.53 12.05 -2.68
CA PHE A 186 13.11 12.16 -4.02
C PHE A 186 12.08 11.87 -5.11
N ILE A 187 12.37 12.35 -6.30
CA ILE A 187 11.50 12.18 -7.48
C ILE A 187 12.24 11.39 -8.54
N LEU A 188 11.57 10.37 -9.04
CA LEU A 188 11.90 9.64 -10.24
C LEU A 188 10.88 10.02 -11.32
N CYS A 189 11.31 10.46 -12.49
CA CYS A 189 10.42 10.96 -13.54
C CYS A 189 10.81 10.45 -14.93
N ASP A 190 9.90 10.65 -15.88
CA ASP A 190 10.14 10.34 -17.30
C ASP A 190 11.21 11.26 -17.88
N ASN A 191 11.02 12.58 -17.75
CA ASN A 191 12.00 13.58 -18.19
C ASN A 191 12.20 14.66 -17.12
N ALA A 192 13.44 14.88 -16.70
CA ALA A 192 13.80 15.86 -15.67
C ALA A 192 13.98 17.28 -16.28
N ILE A 193 12.93 17.84 -16.85
CA ILE A 193 12.90 19.18 -17.46
C ILE A 193 11.77 20.03 -16.88
N ASN A 194 11.79 21.32 -17.23
CA ASN A 194 10.65 22.20 -16.95
C ASN A 194 9.54 22.00 -17.99
N HIS A 195 8.58 21.13 -17.71
CA HIS A 195 7.47 20.81 -18.62
C HIS A 195 6.51 21.97 -18.87
N LYS A 196 6.52 23.01 -18.00
CA LYS A 196 5.69 24.23 -18.20
C LYS A 196 6.04 25.00 -19.45
N GLU A 197 7.24 24.83 -20.00
CA GLU A 197 7.64 25.43 -21.25
C GLU A 197 6.88 24.84 -22.45
N ALA A 198 6.57 23.54 -22.39
CA ALA A 198 5.81 22.84 -23.44
C ALA A 198 4.31 22.81 -23.16
N ASN A 199 3.91 22.82 -21.90
CA ASN A 199 2.53 22.80 -21.44
C ASN A 199 2.37 23.61 -20.15
N PRO A 200 1.77 24.83 -20.19
CA PRO A 200 1.63 25.69 -19.00
C PRO A 200 0.86 25.04 -17.83
N ASN A 201 0.03 24.04 -18.11
CA ASN A 201 -0.73 23.31 -17.11
C ASN A 201 0.11 22.23 -16.40
N SER A 202 1.32 22.00 -16.86
CA SER A 202 2.22 20.96 -16.34
C SER A 202 3.05 21.43 -15.15
N ILE A 203 4.03 20.66 -14.76
CA ILE A 203 4.89 20.81 -13.60
C ILE A 203 6.35 21.03 -14.05
N ASP A 204 7.15 21.68 -13.22
CA ASP A 204 8.60 21.77 -13.39
C ASP A 204 9.27 20.58 -12.66
N LEU A 205 9.83 19.65 -13.43
CA LEU A 205 10.59 18.50 -12.96
C LEU A 205 12.10 18.66 -13.16
N SER A 206 12.59 19.84 -13.52
CA SER A 206 14.03 20.11 -13.76
C SER A 206 14.94 19.83 -12.55
N LYS A 207 14.35 19.64 -11.36
CA LYS A 207 15.05 19.28 -10.12
C LYS A 207 14.75 17.86 -9.65
N ALA A 208 14.15 17.03 -10.49
CA ALA A 208 13.98 15.61 -10.15
C ALA A 208 15.34 14.94 -9.95
N ASN A 209 15.37 13.97 -9.05
CA ASN A 209 16.60 13.30 -8.63
C ASN A 209 17.06 12.26 -9.65
N PHE A 210 16.09 11.61 -10.30
CA PHE A 210 16.33 10.53 -11.25
C PHE A 210 15.37 10.64 -12.44
N GLU A 211 15.87 10.19 -13.56
CA GLU A 211 15.13 10.01 -14.83
C GLU A 211 15.17 8.53 -15.20
N TRP A 212 14.06 7.94 -15.65
CA TRP A 212 14.08 6.58 -16.18
C TRP A 212 14.27 6.57 -17.71
N TYR A 213 15.02 5.60 -18.20
CA TYR A 213 15.28 5.38 -19.61
C TYR A 213 14.75 4.00 -20.03
#